data_7555defc26ea05541528fd8eddfc8c0a
#
_entry.id   7555defc26ea05541528fd8eddfc8c0a
#
_cell.length_a   1.000
_cell.length_b   1.000
_cell.length_c   1.000
_cell.angle_alpha   90.00
_cell.angle_beta   90.00
_cell.angle_gamma   90.00
#
_symmetry.space_group_name_H-M   'P 1'
#
loop_
_entity.id
_entity.type
_entity.pdbx_description
1 polymer ?
#
loop_
_entity_poly.entity_id
_entity_poly.type
_entity_poly.pdbx_seq_one_letter_code
_entity_poly.pdbx_strand_id
1 'polypeptide(L)'
;MKFLPYLCCLLLTLHAQELDFEVEPPPIKLPPKEAAMDVLLSIPENPQALEVAVAEAIKQGVPEQTINEARFLFHVEHKNDQGIIDLLPIWEKQEKAFTLDHSEIFATKEDFLAVIEFARALKSLQENKRDDFKKHITEALWLSPGQATAFTPYIESLRLSEHIKNTQIDLTLEVTDLYSNKASSLKSALGESRALLLHFWSPWSPDCETSMMDLSAVSPSLTKEKIALASILIDGRTEILTEAKEFIKGQEKPLPGPQWLDRTKDSLAAKLRVTDMPTLVLLSPEGKILFHGRPDSPKLMEKIAQLPSSKANP
;
A
#
# COMPACT_ATOMS: atom_id res chain seq x y z
N MET A 1 -10.70 -0.22 -68.28
CA MET A 1 -11.64 -1.35 -68.36
C MET A 1 -12.32 -1.42 -67.01
N LYS A 2 -13.54 -0.90 -66.88
CA LYS A 2 -14.88 -1.52 -66.94
C LYS A 2 -14.89 -2.82 -66.08
N PHE A 3 -15.61 -2.87 -64.94
CA PHE A 3 -17.04 -3.05 -64.80
C PHE A 3 -17.55 -2.78 -63.36
N LEU A 4 -18.59 -2.03 -63.28
CA LEU A 4 -19.64 -1.89 -62.24
C LEU A 4 -20.71 -2.95 -62.55
N PRO A 5 -21.83 -3.08 -61.81
CA PRO A 5 -22.13 -3.40 -60.41
C PRO A 5 -23.07 -4.62 -60.29
N TYR A 6 -23.32 -5.10 -59.06
CA TYR A 6 -24.60 -5.77 -58.80
C TYR A 6 -25.10 -5.43 -57.39
N LEU A 7 -26.14 -4.62 -57.41
CA LEU A 7 -27.05 -4.36 -56.31
C LEU A 7 -27.91 -5.62 -56.11
N CYS A 8 -27.87 -6.23 -54.94
CA CYS A 8 -28.80 -7.28 -54.56
C CYS A 8 -29.44 -6.90 -53.22
N CYS A 9 -30.70 -6.40 -53.31
CA CYS A 9 -31.59 -6.26 -52.17
C CYS A 9 -31.86 -7.64 -51.57
N LEU A 10 -31.46 -7.85 -50.32
CA LEU A 10 -31.94 -8.95 -49.50
C LEU A 10 -32.75 -8.37 -48.36
N LEU A 11 -34.06 -8.60 -48.48
CA LEU A 11 -35.03 -8.41 -47.43
C LEU A 11 -34.63 -9.23 -46.18
N LEU A 12 -34.14 -8.55 -45.15
CA LEU A 12 -33.97 -9.13 -43.86
C LEU A 12 -35.33 -9.17 -43.15
N THR A 13 -35.92 -10.34 -43.16
CA THR A 13 -36.99 -10.69 -42.23
C THR A 13 -36.41 -10.66 -40.81
N LEU A 14 -36.83 -9.68 -40.01
CA LEU A 14 -36.62 -9.68 -38.58
C LEU A 14 -37.33 -10.90 -37.96
N HIS A 15 -36.56 -11.94 -37.67
CA HIS A 15 -36.98 -12.91 -36.66
C HIS A 15 -36.70 -12.27 -35.31
N ALA A 16 -37.75 -11.88 -34.63
CA ALA A 16 -37.70 -11.62 -33.19
C ALA A 16 -37.35 -12.96 -32.52
N GLN A 17 -36.06 -13.14 -32.14
CA GLN A 17 -35.72 -14.14 -31.17
C GLN A 17 -36.28 -13.67 -29.83
N GLU A 18 -37.30 -14.36 -29.38
CA GLU A 18 -37.69 -14.32 -27.98
C GLU A 18 -36.43 -14.70 -27.16
N LEU A 19 -35.89 -13.72 -26.44
CA LEU A 19 -34.91 -13.97 -25.40
C LEU A 19 -35.65 -14.73 -24.31
N ASP A 20 -35.51 -16.07 -24.29
CA ASP A 20 -35.80 -16.87 -23.11
C ASP A 20 -34.97 -16.29 -21.95
N PHE A 21 -35.60 -15.50 -21.11
CA PHE A 21 -35.04 -15.19 -19.80
C PHE A 21 -34.97 -16.54 -19.06
N GLU A 22 -33.79 -17.13 -19.01
CA GLU A 22 -33.51 -18.19 -18.04
C GLU A 22 -33.87 -17.63 -16.67
N VAL A 23 -34.96 -18.14 -16.13
CA VAL A 23 -35.35 -17.88 -14.76
C VAL A 23 -34.24 -18.44 -13.89
N GLU A 24 -33.49 -17.59 -13.22
CA GLU A 24 -32.47 -18.04 -12.27
C GLU A 24 -33.10 -19.09 -11.35
N PRO A 25 -32.45 -20.24 -11.20
CA PRO A 25 -32.98 -21.27 -10.31
C PRO A 25 -33.11 -20.66 -8.89
N PRO A 26 -34.17 -21.02 -8.15
CA PRO A 26 -34.34 -20.51 -6.80
C PRO A 26 -33.10 -20.76 -5.96
N PRO A 27 -32.67 -19.81 -5.12
CA PRO A 27 -31.46 -19.93 -4.34
C PRO A 27 -31.48 -21.23 -3.53
N ILE A 28 -30.43 -22.04 -3.68
CA ILE A 28 -30.28 -23.30 -2.96
C ILE A 28 -30.19 -22.94 -1.48
N LYS A 29 -31.15 -23.41 -0.69
CA LYS A 29 -31.14 -23.20 0.76
C LYS A 29 -30.10 -24.13 1.39
N LEU A 30 -28.95 -23.56 1.77
CA LEU A 30 -27.89 -24.31 2.44
C LEU A 30 -28.37 -24.89 3.78
N PRO A 31 -27.86 -26.07 4.20
CA PRO A 31 -28.01 -26.57 5.54
C PRO A 31 -27.57 -25.53 6.60
N PRO A 32 -28.19 -25.48 7.79
CA PRO A 32 -27.92 -24.41 8.77
C PRO A 32 -26.43 -24.29 9.14
N LYS A 33 -25.70 -25.36 9.25
CA LYS A 33 -24.26 -25.38 9.54
C LYS A 33 -23.44 -24.77 8.38
N GLU A 34 -23.76 -25.16 7.14
CA GLU A 34 -23.10 -24.63 5.94
C GLU A 34 -23.40 -23.15 5.75
N ALA A 35 -24.64 -22.73 5.97
CA ALA A 35 -25.04 -21.34 5.92
C ALA A 35 -24.32 -20.49 6.99
N ALA A 36 -24.17 -20.99 8.21
CA ALA A 36 -23.41 -20.30 9.27
C ALA A 36 -21.91 -20.19 8.94
N MET A 37 -21.36 -21.23 8.33
CA MET A 37 -19.95 -21.26 7.89
C MET A 37 -19.72 -20.29 6.73
N ASP A 38 -20.62 -20.23 5.76
CA ASP A 38 -20.57 -19.28 4.64
C ASP A 38 -20.58 -17.82 5.13
N VAL A 39 -21.48 -17.48 6.05
CA VAL A 39 -21.52 -16.14 6.67
C VAL A 39 -20.23 -15.84 7.43
N LEU A 40 -19.69 -16.78 8.16
CA LEU A 40 -18.48 -16.63 8.95
C LEU A 40 -17.24 -16.38 8.06
N LEU A 41 -17.12 -17.12 6.95
CA LEU A 41 -15.99 -17.05 6.01
C LEU A 41 -16.11 -15.91 4.99
N SER A 42 -17.29 -15.30 4.85
CA SER A 42 -17.50 -14.11 3.98
C SER A 42 -16.85 -12.82 4.50
N ILE A 43 -16.10 -12.89 5.58
CA ILE A 43 -15.38 -11.80 6.22
C ILE A 43 -16.34 -10.66 6.64
N PRO A 44 -16.88 -10.73 7.86
CA PRO A 44 -17.80 -9.71 8.40
C PRO A 44 -17.21 -8.29 8.37
N GLU A 45 -18.05 -7.28 8.20
CA GLU A 45 -17.61 -5.88 8.03
C GLU A 45 -16.93 -5.26 9.27
N ASN A 46 -17.25 -5.77 10.46
CA ASN A 46 -16.75 -5.21 11.71
C ASN A 46 -16.68 -6.28 12.82
N PRO A 47 -15.99 -5.99 13.95
CA PRO A 47 -15.82 -6.94 15.02
C PRO A 47 -17.13 -7.45 15.65
N GLN A 48 -18.16 -6.61 15.72
CA GLN A 48 -19.45 -7.00 16.29
C GLN A 48 -20.16 -8.01 15.38
N ALA A 49 -20.12 -7.79 14.08
CA ALA A 49 -20.66 -8.73 13.09
C ALA A 49 -19.92 -10.07 13.12
N LEU A 50 -18.59 -10.04 13.30
CA LEU A 50 -17.79 -11.26 13.48
C LEU A 50 -18.25 -12.06 14.71
N GLU A 51 -18.41 -11.42 15.86
CA GLU A 51 -18.83 -12.15 17.08
C GLU A 51 -20.24 -12.72 16.96
N VAL A 52 -21.15 -12.04 16.26
CA VAL A 52 -22.50 -12.57 15.94
C VAL A 52 -22.39 -13.82 15.05
N ALA A 53 -21.57 -13.76 13.98
CA ALA A 53 -21.34 -14.89 13.08
C ALA A 53 -20.69 -16.08 13.82
N VAL A 54 -19.71 -15.81 14.69
CA VAL A 54 -19.07 -16.81 15.55
C VAL A 54 -20.08 -17.47 16.50
N ALA A 55 -20.93 -16.69 17.16
CA ALA A 55 -21.95 -17.24 18.07
C ALA A 55 -22.92 -18.20 17.35
N GLU A 56 -23.36 -17.81 16.14
CA GLU A 56 -24.22 -18.68 15.34
C GLU A 56 -23.47 -19.92 14.83
N ALA A 57 -22.22 -19.78 14.38
CA ALA A 57 -21.38 -20.90 13.97
C ALA A 57 -21.19 -21.95 15.10
N ILE A 58 -20.91 -21.50 16.32
CA ILE A 58 -20.81 -22.35 17.50
C ILE A 58 -22.13 -23.10 17.73
N LYS A 59 -23.26 -22.41 17.68
CA LYS A 59 -24.61 -22.98 17.87
C LYS A 59 -24.93 -24.03 16.83
N GLN A 60 -24.45 -23.88 15.59
CA GLN A 60 -24.64 -24.81 14.48
C GLN A 60 -23.59 -25.93 14.45
N GLY A 61 -22.68 -25.99 15.42
CA GLY A 61 -21.65 -27.04 15.54
C GLY A 61 -20.54 -26.93 14.48
N VAL A 62 -20.18 -25.72 14.04
CA VAL A 62 -18.98 -25.48 13.22
C VAL A 62 -17.74 -25.79 14.07
N PRO A 63 -16.72 -26.50 13.53
CA PRO A 63 -15.51 -26.80 14.27
C PRO A 63 -14.79 -25.53 14.79
N GLU A 64 -14.22 -25.61 15.99
CA GLU A 64 -13.46 -24.51 16.58
C GLU A 64 -12.28 -24.09 15.69
N GLN A 65 -11.66 -25.05 15.00
CA GLN A 65 -10.59 -24.79 14.03
C GLN A 65 -11.07 -23.84 12.92
N THR A 66 -12.19 -24.15 12.26
CA THR A 66 -12.80 -23.33 11.20
C THR A 66 -13.13 -21.93 11.71
N ILE A 67 -13.64 -21.82 12.96
CA ILE A 67 -13.95 -20.53 13.59
C ILE A 67 -12.67 -19.70 13.77
N ASN A 68 -11.58 -20.31 14.22
CA ASN A 68 -10.30 -19.61 14.41
C ASN A 68 -9.65 -19.21 13.08
N GLU A 69 -9.82 -20.01 12.04
CA GLU A 69 -9.41 -19.67 10.67
C GLU A 69 -10.18 -18.46 10.15
N ALA A 70 -11.48 -18.37 10.36
CA ALA A 70 -12.29 -17.22 9.98
C ALA A 70 -11.89 -15.94 10.76
N ARG A 71 -11.59 -16.06 12.06
CA ARG A 71 -11.04 -14.95 12.86
C ARG A 71 -9.72 -14.45 12.28
N PHE A 72 -8.86 -15.35 11.84
CA PHE A 72 -7.61 -14.99 11.20
C PHE A 72 -7.85 -14.23 9.90
N LEU A 73 -8.70 -14.73 8.99
CA LEU A 73 -9.06 -14.03 7.76
C LEU A 73 -9.59 -12.62 8.04
N PHE A 74 -10.47 -12.48 9.03
CA PHE A 74 -10.98 -11.18 9.46
C PHE A 74 -9.86 -10.23 9.85
N HIS A 75 -8.90 -10.67 10.66
CA HIS A 75 -7.80 -9.83 11.11
C HIS A 75 -6.82 -9.49 9.97
N VAL A 76 -6.59 -10.41 9.03
CA VAL A 76 -5.77 -10.15 7.83
C VAL A 76 -6.41 -9.07 6.97
N GLU A 77 -7.69 -9.21 6.64
CA GLU A 77 -8.42 -8.26 5.79
C GLU A 77 -8.46 -6.86 6.41
N HIS A 78 -8.69 -6.79 7.72
CA HIS A 78 -8.72 -5.53 8.45
C HIS A 78 -7.33 -4.99 8.88
N LYS A 79 -6.25 -5.64 8.43
CA LYS A 79 -4.85 -5.27 8.76
C LYS A 79 -4.63 -5.13 10.27
N ASN A 80 -5.25 -6.00 11.03
CA ASN A 80 -5.20 -6.01 12.48
C ASN A 80 -4.14 -7.00 12.98
N ASP A 81 -2.87 -6.56 12.97
CA ASP A 81 -1.73 -7.36 13.42
C ASP A 81 -1.88 -7.82 14.87
N GLN A 82 -2.47 -6.99 15.75
CA GLN A 82 -2.71 -7.37 17.14
C GLN A 82 -3.68 -8.56 17.24
N GLY A 83 -4.76 -8.54 16.47
CA GLY A 83 -5.72 -9.65 16.44
C GLY A 83 -5.08 -10.96 15.96
N ILE A 84 -4.15 -10.89 14.99
CA ILE A 84 -3.38 -12.07 14.55
C ILE A 84 -2.48 -12.58 15.69
N ILE A 85 -1.80 -11.68 16.42
CA ILE A 85 -0.95 -12.04 17.56
C ILE A 85 -1.77 -12.67 18.68
N ASP A 86 -2.97 -12.17 18.94
CA ASP A 86 -3.87 -12.66 20.01
C ASP A 86 -4.38 -14.07 19.72
N LEU A 87 -4.41 -14.52 18.46
CA LEU A 87 -4.72 -15.90 18.09
C LEU A 87 -3.57 -16.89 18.36
N LEU A 88 -2.34 -16.41 18.53
CA LEU A 88 -1.16 -17.27 18.66
C LEU A 88 -1.28 -18.34 19.79
N PRO A 89 -1.70 -18.01 21.02
CA PRO A 89 -1.85 -19.01 22.08
C PRO A 89 -2.89 -20.09 21.76
N ILE A 90 -3.94 -19.75 21.00
CA ILE A 90 -4.98 -20.67 20.56
C ILE A 90 -4.40 -21.63 19.53
N TRP A 91 -3.67 -21.14 18.56
CA TRP A 91 -3.07 -21.93 17.50
C TRP A 91 -1.93 -22.84 17.99
N GLU A 92 -1.08 -22.37 18.88
CA GLU A 92 -0.04 -23.20 19.49
C GLU A 92 -0.64 -24.39 20.25
N LYS A 93 -1.79 -24.20 20.90
CA LYS A 93 -2.53 -25.30 21.53
C LYS A 93 -3.18 -26.22 20.50
N GLN A 94 -3.68 -25.65 19.41
CA GLN A 94 -4.39 -26.36 18.34
C GLN A 94 -3.43 -27.14 17.41
N GLU A 95 -2.14 -26.81 17.36
CA GLU A 95 -1.14 -27.39 16.46
C GLU A 95 -1.14 -28.91 16.44
N LYS A 96 -1.32 -29.54 17.62
CA LYS A 96 -1.35 -31.02 17.75
C LYS A 96 -2.67 -31.64 17.30
N ALA A 97 -3.74 -30.86 17.34
CA ALA A 97 -5.09 -31.33 17.01
C ALA A 97 -5.54 -30.88 15.60
N PHE A 98 -4.67 -30.16 14.88
CA PHE A 98 -4.97 -29.66 13.54
C PHE A 98 -5.28 -30.81 12.57
N THR A 99 -6.38 -30.68 11.82
CA THR A 99 -6.77 -31.60 10.76
C THR A 99 -7.24 -30.83 9.53
N LEU A 100 -6.88 -31.29 8.33
CA LEU A 100 -7.36 -30.74 7.08
C LEU A 100 -8.86 -30.88 6.87
N ASP A 101 -9.48 -31.89 7.47
CA ASP A 101 -10.95 -32.12 7.38
C ASP A 101 -11.77 -30.98 8.01
N HIS A 102 -11.14 -30.16 8.87
CA HIS A 102 -11.77 -29.00 9.52
C HIS A 102 -11.19 -27.69 9.05
N SER A 103 -10.33 -27.72 8.03
CA SER A 103 -9.70 -26.51 7.47
C SER A 103 -10.43 -26.04 6.22
N GLU A 104 -10.79 -24.76 6.20
CA GLU A 104 -11.40 -24.12 5.04
C GLU A 104 -10.40 -23.24 4.27
N ILE A 105 -9.25 -22.90 4.88
CA ILE A 105 -8.30 -21.96 4.28
C ILE A 105 -6.91 -22.54 4.04
N PHE A 106 -6.56 -23.63 4.69
CA PHE A 106 -5.24 -24.27 4.55
C PHE A 106 -5.32 -25.52 3.67
N ALA A 107 -4.47 -25.55 2.65
CA ALA A 107 -4.36 -26.72 1.78
C ALA A 107 -3.45 -27.80 2.37
N THR A 108 -2.52 -27.42 3.27
CA THR A 108 -1.56 -28.31 3.93
C THR A 108 -1.40 -27.95 5.41
N LYS A 109 -0.84 -28.86 6.19
CA LYS A 109 -0.48 -28.56 7.59
C LYS A 109 0.64 -27.50 7.65
N GLU A 110 1.53 -27.51 6.69
CA GLU A 110 2.64 -26.56 6.56
C GLU A 110 2.11 -25.14 6.38
N ASP A 111 0.99 -24.94 5.67
CA ASP A 111 0.35 -23.62 5.55
C ASP A 111 -0.13 -23.09 6.90
N PHE A 112 -0.73 -23.96 7.71
CA PHE A 112 -1.14 -23.61 9.08
C PHE A 112 0.07 -23.30 9.98
N LEU A 113 1.14 -24.10 9.92
CA LEU A 113 2.37 -23.85 10.67
C LEU A 113 3.04 -22.52 10.24
N ALA A 114 2.99 -22.20 8.95
CA ALA A 114 3.51 -20.93 8.43
C ALA A 114 2.79 -19.73 9.05
N VAL A 115 1.47 -19.82 9.25
CA VAL A 115 0.69 -18.74 9.90
C VAL A 115 1.05 -18.63 11.39
N ILE A 116 1.34 -19.71 12.09
CA ILE A 116 1.85 -19.66 13.47
C ILE A 116 3.20 -18.92 13.52
N GLU A 117 4.11 -19.28 12.64
CA GLU A 117 5.41 -18.61 12.54
C GLU A 117 5.28 -17.15 12.14
N PHE A 118 4.34 -16.80 11.24
CA PHE A 118 4.02 -15.42 10.90
C PHE A 118 3.50 -14.62 12.11
N ALA A 119 2.59 -15.18 12.91
CA ALA A 119 2.11 -14.53 14.13
C ALA A 119 3.23 -14.32 15.16
N ARG A 120 4.17 -15.28 15.28
CA ARG A 120 5.40 -15.13 16.10
C ARG A 120 6.29 -14.02 15.57
N ALA A 121 6.42 -13.91 14.26
CA ALA A 121 7.18 -12.82 13.62
C ALA A 121 6.55 -11.46 13.93
N LEU A 122 5.23 -11.30 13.78
CA LEU A 122 4.53 -10.05 14.12
C LEU A 122 4.71 -9.67 15.58
N LYS A 123 4.59 -10.63 16.50
CA LYS A 123 4.85 -10.41 17.93
C LYS A 123 6.28 -9.95 18.18
N SER A 124 7.25 -10.60 17.55
CA SER A 124 8.67 -10.22 17.66
C SER A 124 8.93 -8.80 17.13
N LEU A 125 8.26 -8.41 16.04
CA LEU A 125 8.35 -7.06 15.48
C LEU A 125 7.77 -6.01 16.45
N GLN A 126 6.63 -6.29 17.07
CA GLN A 126 6.00 -5.44 18.07
C GLN A 126 6.90 -5.26 19.32
N GLU A 127 7.58 -6.33 19.74
CA GLU A 127 8.54 -6.33 20.85
C GLU A 127 9.92 -5.75 20.47
N ASN A 128 10.12 -5.26 19.24
CA ASN A 128 11.39 -4.79 18.69
C ASN A 128 12.51 -5.83 18.68
N LYS A 129 12.17 -7.12 18.67
CA LYS A 129 13.09 -8.27 18.59
C LYS A 129 13.36 -8.64 17.13
N ARG A 130 14.24 -7.90 16.46
CA ARG A 130 14.47 -8.01 15.01
C ARG A 130 15.01 -9.37 14.56
N ASP A 131 15.89 -9.97 15.34
CA ASP A 131 16.48 -11.25 14.97
C ASP A 131 15.47 -12.39 15.12
N ASP A 132 14.61 -12.33 16.14
CA ASP A 132 13.49 -13.26 16.29
C ASP A 132 12.48 -13.07 15.14
N PHE A 133 12.16 -11.81 14.76
CA PHE A 133 11.35 -11.55 13.57
C PHE A 133 11.93 -12.21 12.33
N LYS A 134 13.23 -11.99 12.05
CA LYS A 134 13.89 -12.58 10.87
C LYS A 134 13.85 -14.09 10.89
N LYS A 135 14.06 -14.71 12.04
CA LYS A 135 13.97 -16.15 12.22
C LYS A 135 12.57 -16.66 11.88
N HIS A 136 11.55 -16.13 12.53
CA HIS A 136 10.17 -16.60 12.39
C HIS A 136 9.61 -16.30 10.99
N ILE A 137 9.87 -15.14 10.41
CA ILE A 137 9.38 -14.82 9.06
C ILE A 137 10.07 -15.68 7.98
N THR A 138 11.34 -16.07 8.19
CA THR A 138 12.05 -16.97 7.28
C THR A 138 11.46 -18.37 7.36
N GLU A 139 11.14 -18.85 8.56
CA GLU A 139 10.50 -20.16 8.76
C GLU A 139 9.10 -20.18 8.14
N ALA A 140 8.31 -19.11 8.32
CA ALA A 140 7.00 -18.99 7.67
C ALA A 140 7.09 -19.10 6.15
N LEU A 141 8.06 -18.42 5.52
CA LEU A 141 8.30 -18.49 4.09
C LEU A 141 8.78 -19.86 3.63
N TRP A 142 9.56 -20.56 4.47
CA TRP A 142 10.03 -21.90 4.17
C TRP A 142 8.89 -22.93 4.22
N LEU A 143 8.04 -22.85 5.23
CA LEU A 143 6.89 -23.73 5.40
C LEU A 143 5.84 -23.56 4.31
N SER A 144 5.56 -22.32 3.91
CA SER A 144 4.56 -22.02 2.88
C SER A 144 5.00 -20.90 1.94
N PRO A 145 5.82 -21.21 0.90
CA PRO A 145 6.21 -20.22 -0.09
C PRO A 145 5.02 -19.59 -0.84
N GLY A 146 3.90 -20.29 -0.94
CA GLY A 146 2.67 -19.79 -1.55
C GLY A 146 2.06 -18.57 -0.83
N GLN A 147 2.33 -18.42 0.48
CA GLN A 147 1.86 -17.29 1.29
C GLN A 147 2.85 -16.10 1.30
N ALA A 148 3.94 -16.15 0.54
CA ALA A 148 4.97 -15.10 0.51
C ALA A 148 4.41 -13.71 0.26
N THR A 149 3.36 -13.58 -0.57
CA THR A 149 2.70 -12.30 -0.86
C THR A 149 2.14 -11.63 0.40
N ALA A 150 1.63 -12.42 1.36
CA ALA A 150 1.15 -11.90 2.63
C ALA A 150 2.29 -11.45 3.57
N PHE A 151 3.46 -12.10 3.50
CA PHE A 151 4.58 -11.84 4.41
C PHE A 151 5.55 -10.77 3.91
N THR A 152 5.69 -10.63 2.59
CA THR A 152 6.66 -9.71 1.95
C THR A 152 6.50 -8.25 2.40
N PRO A 153 5.29 -7.65 2.54
CA PRO A 153 5.14 -6.26 2.96
C PRO A 153 5.78 -5.96 4.33
N TYR A 154 5.77 -6.90 5.26
CA TYR A 154 6.39 -6.74 6.58
C TYR A 154 7.92 -6.74 6.48
N ILE A 155 8.48 -7.60 5.63
CA ILE A 155 9.93 -7.65 5.37
C ILE A 155 10.39 -6.34 4.72
N GLU A 156 9.65 -5.87 3.72
CA GLU A 156 9.96 -4.63 3.02
C GLU A 156 9.84 -3.41 3.92
N SER A 157 8.81 -3.33 4.75
CA SER A 157 8.63 -2.28 5.75
C SER A 157 9.79 -2.23 6.74
N LEU A 158 10.24 -3.39 7.25
CA LEU A 158 11.40 -3.46 8.14
C LEU A 158 12.67 -3.02 7.43
N ARG A 159 12.94 -3.53 6.23
CA ARG A 159 14.13 -3.15 5.43
C ARG A 159 14.15 -1.66 5.10
N LEU A 160 12.99 -1.08 4.76
CA LEU A 160 12.86 0.37 4.54
C LEU A 160 13.15 1.14 5.82
N SER A 161 12.57 0.73 6.95
CA SER A 161 12.82 1.32 8.27
C SER A 161 14.29 1.31 8.67
N GLU A 162 14.99 0.19 8.43
CA GLU A 162 16.44 0.08 8.68
C GLU A 162 17.24 0.98 7.74
N HIS A 163 16.88 1.03 6.48
CA HIS A 163 17.52 1.91 5.50
C HIS A 163 17.39 3.38 5.89
N ILE A 164 16.17 3.82 6.22
CA ILE A 164 15.89 5.20 6.67
C ILE A 164 16.75 5.59 7.87
N LYS A 165 16.87 4.71 8.86
CA LYS A 165 17.67 5.00 10.07
C LYS A 165 19.16 5.14 9.81
N ASN A 166 19.68 4.43 8.82
CA ASN A 166 21.12 4.33 8.53
C ASN A 166 21.56 5.19 7.34
N THR A 167 20.60 5.86 6.66
CA THR A 167 20.89 6.65 5.47
C THR A 167 20.85 8.15 5.80
N GLN A 168 21.87 8.85 5.37
CA GLN A 168 21.94 10.31 5.34
C GLN A 168 22.14 10.75 3.89
N ILE A 169 21.29 11.66 3.43
CA ILE A 169 21.30 12.18 2.07
C ILE A 169 22.24 13.39 2.01
N ASP A 170 23.17 13.35 1.08
CA ASP A 170 23.99 14.53 0.75
C ASP A 170 23.10 15.57 0.07
N LEU A 171 22.86 16.70 0.75
CA LEU A 171 22.04 17.78 0.25
C LEU A 171 22.66 18.55 -0.93
N THR A 172 23.96 18.33 -1.21
CA THR A 172 24.63 18.87 -2.41
C THR A 172 24.33 18.05 -3.66
N LEU A 173 23.63 16.90 -3.51
CA LEU A 173 23.22 16.07 -4.64
C LEU A 173 22.53 16.89 -5.70
N GLU A 174 23.01 16.72 -6.94
CA GLU A 174 22.51 17.45 -8.09
C GLU A 174 21.19 16.86 -8.60
N VAL A 175 20.24 17.74 -8.86
CA VAL A 175 18.96 17.47 -9.53
C VAL A 175 18.82 18.39 -10.72
N THR A 176 17.95 18.08 -11.66
CA THR A 176 17.77 18.90 -12.87
C THR A 176 16.43 19.61 -12.84
N ASP A 177 16.42 20.93 -13.02
CA ASP A 177 15.17 21.68 -13.15
C ASP A 177 14.38 21.22 -14.41
N LEU A 178 13.12 20.91 -14.21
CA LEU A 178 12.27 20.28 -15.23
C LEU A 178 12.04 21.17 -16.46
N TYR A 179 12.05 22.50 -16.28
CA TYR A 179 11.77 23.46 -17.36
C TYR A 179 13.03 24.01 -18.02
N SER A 180 13.96 24.48 -17.19
CA SER A 180 15.18 25.13 -17.69
C SER A 180 16.29 24.13 -18.01
N ASN A 181 16.15 22.88 -17.58
CA ASN A 181 17.17 21.83 -17.70
C ASN A 181 18.50 22.19 -17.03
N LYS A 182 18.49 23.13 -16.08
CA LYS A 182 19.68 23.55 -15.32
C LYS A 182 19.86 22.67 -14.09
N ALA A 183 21.13 22.49 -13.71
CA ALA A 183 21.48 21.85 -12.46
C ALA A 183 21.00 22.67 -11.26
N SER A 184 20.51 21.98 -10.24
CA SER A 184 20.12 22.52 -8.94
C SER A 184 20.55 21.53 -7.86
N SER A 185 20.29 21.81 -6.59
CA SER A 185 20.59 20.89 -5.48
C SER A 185 19.51 20.92 -4.41
N LEU A 186 19.44 19.85 -3.63
CA LEU A 186 18.52 19.79 -2.49
C LEU A 186 18.80 20.91 -1.49
N LYS A 187 20.08 21.27 -1.31
CA LYS A 187 20.50 22.35 -0.43
C LYS A 187 19.93 23.70 -0.88
N SER A 188 19.87 23.96 -2.18
CA SER A 188 19.31 25.22 -2.70
C SER A 188 17.81 25.35 -2.44
N ALA A 189 17.05 24.25 -2.50
CA ALA A 189 15.63 24.27 -2.16
C ALA A 189 15.39 24.36 -0.66
N LEU A 190 16.20 23.67 0.14
CA LEU A 190 16.10 23.74 1.60
C LEU A 190 16.29 25.18 2.10
N GLY A 191 17.29 25.92 1.58
CA GLY A 191 17.59 27.27 2.02
C GLY A 191 17.73 27.37 3.54
N GLU A 192 16.96 28.28 4.16
CA GLU A 192 16.89 28.47 5.62
C GLU A 192 15.73 27.72 6.27
N SER A 193 15.12 26.79 5.55
CA SER A 193 13.99 26.01 6.05
C SER A 193 14.42 24.96 7.09
N ARG A 194 13.49 24.59 7.98
CA ARG A 194 13.71 23.59 9.04
C ARG A 194 13.78 22.16 8.51
N ALA A 195 13.17 21.92 7.36
CA ALA A 195 13.15 20.64 6.67
C ALA A 195 12.82 20.84 5.20
N LEU A 196 13.14 19.84 4.38
CA LEU A 196 12.79 19.76 2.96
C LEU A 196 11.85 18.59 2.75
N LEU A 197 10.63 18.87 2.28
CA LEU A 197 9.67 17.86 1.88
C LEU A 197 9.84 17.63 0.37
N LEU A 198 10.19 16.40 0.01
CA LEU A 198 10.31 15.94 -1.35
C LEU A 198 9.04 15.17 -1.73
N HIS A 199 8.44 15.51 -2.86
CA HIS A 199 7.29 14.83 -3.44
C HIS A 199 7.71 14.11 -4.72
N PHE A 200 7.77 12.79 -4.69
CA PHE A 200 8.03 11.96 -5.86
C PHE A 200 6.72 11.61 -6.56
N TRP A 201 6.68 11.82 -7.88
CA TRP A 201 5.44 11.69 -8.62
C TRP A 201 5.63 11.23 -10.08
N SER A 202 4.54 10.85 -10.72
CA SER A 202 4.45 10.51 -12.15
C SER A 202 3.12 11.03 -12.72
N PRO A 203 3.09 11.53 -13.97
CA PRO A 203 1.85 11.96 -14.62
C PRO A 203 0.88 10.79 -14.91
N TRP A 204 1.34 9.56 -14.82
CA TRP A 204 0.55 8.37 -15.11
C TRP A 204 -0.16 7.78 -13.89
N SER A 205 0.01 8.37 -12.73
CA SER A 205 -0.66 7.94 -11.51
C SER A 205 -1.78 8.92 -11.13
N PRO A 206 -3.06 8.52 -11.14
CA PRO A 206 -4.17 9.36 -10.69
C PRO A 206 -4.01 9.83 -9.24
N ASP A 207 -3.40 9.00 -8.39
CA ASP A 207 -3.09 9.36 -7.00
C ASP A 207 -2.10 10.54 -6.92
N CYS A 208 -1.23 10.69 -7.91
CA CYS A 208 -0.30 11.82 -7.98
C CYS A 208 -1.01 13.14 -8.27
N GLU A 209 -2.06 13.13 -9.08
CA GLU A 209 -2.89 14.32 -9.33
C GLU A 209 -3.54 14.80 -8.03
N THR A 210 -4.21 13.90 -7.32
CA THR A 210 -4.80 14.20 -6.00
C THR A 210 -3.77 14.72 -5.02
N SER A 211 -2.62 14.05 -4.92
CA SER A 211 -1.52 14.45 -4.04
C SER A 211 -0.97 15.85 -4.35
N MET A 212 -0.90 16.24 -5.62
CA MET A 212 -0.47 17.58 -6.01
C MET A 212 -1.47 18.67 -5.62
N MET A 213 -2.77 18.40 -5.77
CA MET A 213 -3.81 19.32 -5.31
C MET A 213 -3.74 19.51 -3.79
N ASP A 214 -3.61 18.42 -3.05
CA ASP A 214 -3.48 18.46 -1.59
C ASP A 214 -2.23 19.24 -1.14
N LEU A 215 -1.08 18.98 -1.77
CA LEU A 215 0.16 19.72 -1.49
C LEU A 215 0.03 21.22 -1.82
N SER A 216 -0.65 21.56 -2.90
CA SER A 216 -0.94 22.95 -3.25
C SER A 216 -1.83 23.62 -2.19
N ALA A 217 -2.81 22.89 -1.66
CA ALA A 217 -3.70 23.40 -0.61
C ALA A 217 -2.98 23.59 0.74
N VAL A 218 -2.08 22.69 1.11
CA VAL A 218 -1.35 22.75 2.41
C VAL A 218 -0.05 23.57 2.34
N SER A 219 0.43 23.93 1.16
CA SER A 219 1.69 24.65 0.94
C SER A 219 1.82 25.95 1.76
N PRO A 220 0.78 26.81 1.92
CA PRO A 220 0.88 27.98 2.77
C PRO A 220 1.19 27.62 4.24
N SER A 221 0.62 26.53 4.74
CA SER A 221 0.88 26.03 6.09
C SER A 221 2.31 25.50 6.21
N LEU A 222 2.80 24.74 5.22
CA LEU A 222 4.18 24.28 5.18
C LEU A 222 5.17 25.45 5.18
N THR A 223 4.91 26.48 4.40
CA THR A 223 5.74 27.70 4.34
C THR A 223 5.78 28.41 5.71
N LYS A 224 4.62 28.53 6.37
CA LYS A 224 4.52 29.12 7.71
C LYS A 224 5.36 28.34 8.73
N GLU A 225 5.37 27.01 8.62
CA GLU A 225 6.18 26.10 9.42
C GLU A 225 7.65 26.03 8.98
N LYS A 226 8.05 26.83 8.00
CA LYS A 226 9.41 26.81 7.41
C LYS A 226 9.79 25.42 6.87
N ILE A 227 8.88 24.75 6.22
CA ILE A 227 9.13 23.52 5.47
C ILE A 227 9.23 23.88 3.99
N ALA A 228 10.38 23.65 3.40
CA ALA A 228 10.56 23.76 1.96
C ALA A 228 9.90 22.57 1.26
N LEU A 229 9.36 22.78 0.06
CA LEU A 229 8.75 21.74 -0.76
C LEU A 229 9.41 21.72 -2.13
N ALA A 230 9.70 20.52 -2.65
CA ALA A 230 10.12 20.30 -4.03
C ALA A 230 9.46 19.04 -4.59
N SER A 231 9.05 19.08 -5.86
CA SER A 231 8.48 17.93 -6.56
C SER A 231 9.49 17.32 -7.52
N ILE A 232 9.55 15.99 -7.57
CA ILE A 232 10.55 15.23 -8.32
C ILE A 232 9.87 14.24 -9.24
N LEU A 233 10.03 14.43 -10.54
CA LEU A 233 9.65 13.46 -11.56
C LEU A 233 10.78 12.42 -11.66
N ILE A 234 10.47 11.15 -11.47
CA ILE A 234 11.49 10.08 -11.43
C ILE A 234 11.84 9.50 -12.80
N ASP A 235 11.02 9.74 -13.82
CA ASP A 235 11.21 9.20 -15.15
C ASP A 235 11.53 10.30 -16.18
N GLY A 236 12.70 10.19 -16.80
CA GLY A 236 13.22 11.14 -17.76
C GLY A 236 12.98 10.80 -19.22
N ARG A 237 12.16 9.80 -19.54
CA ARG A 237 11.79 9.51 -20.95
C ARG A 237 11.06 10.69 -21.56
N THR A 238 11.30 10.94 -22.85
CA THR A 238 10.80 12.13 -23.54
C THR A 238 9.28 12.24 -23.49
N GLU A 239 8.59 11.13 -23.66
CA GLU A 239 7.13 11.06 -23.61
C GLU A 239 6.60 11.51 -22.25
N ILE A 240 7.18 10.96 -21.18
CA ILE A 240 6.79 11.28 -19.79
C ILE A 240 7.11 12.74 -19.45
N LEU A 241 8.23 13.26 -19.92
CA LEU A 241 8.59 14.69 -19.74
C LEU A 241 7.58 15.63 -20.39
N THR A 242 7.11 15.25 -21.57
CA THR A 242 6.10 16.03 -22.29
C THR A 242 4.78 16.03 -21.53
N GLU A 243 4.29 14.85 -21.18
CA GLU A 243 3.05 14.69 -20.41
C GLU A 243 3.12 15.37 -19.04
N ALA A 244 4.26 15.25 -18.34
CA ALA A 244 4.46 15.89 -17.05
C ALA A 244 4.38 17.44 -17.16
N LYS A 245 4.98 18.03 -18.20
CA LYS A 245 4.92 19.47 -18.44
C LYS A 245 3.51 19.93 -18.82
N GLU A 246 2.80 19.16 -19.63
CA GLU A 246 1.41 19.45 -19.99
C GLU A 246 0.50 19.33 -18.77
N PHE A 247 0.68 18.29 -17.96
CA PHE A 247 -0.06 18.08 -16.71
C PHE A 247 0.12 19.28 -15.76
N ILE A 248 1.38 19.69 -15.49
CA ILE A 248 1.65 20.84 -14.59
C ILE A 248 1.06 22.13 -15.16
N LYS A 249 1.16 22.35 -16.48
CA LYS A 249 0.59 23.52 -17.13
C LYS A 249 -0.93 23.58 -17.06
N GLY A 250 -1.59 22.43 -17.03
CA GLY A 250 -3.05 22.31 -16.92
C GLY A 250 -3.59 22.55 -15.50
N GLN A 251 -2.74 22.64 -14.48
CA GLN A 251 -3.18 22.89 -13.12
C GLN A 251 -3.68 24.33 -12.96
N GLU A 252 -4.82 24.51 -12.29
CA GLU A 252 -5.39 25.83 -12.00
C GLU A 252 -4.48 26.72 -11.14
N LYS A 253 -3.68 26.09 -10.27
CA LYS A 253 -2.73 26.77 -9.39
C LYS A 253 -1.32 26.25 -9.66
N PRO A 254 -0.30 27.13 -9.61
CA PRO A 254 1.08 26.70 -9.71
C PRO A 254 1.41 25.68 -8.63
N LEU A 255 2.13 24.62 -9.01
CA LEU A 255 2.64 23.68 -8.03
C LEU A 255 3.66 24.37 -7.13
N PRO A 256 3.59 24.15 -5.82
CA PRO A 256 4.50 24.79 -4.87
C PRO A 256 5.92 24.24 -5.02
N GLY A 257 6.91 25.14 -4.91
CA GLY A 257 8.33 24.81 -4.94
C GLY A 257 8.90 24.44 -6.31
N PRO A 258 10.20 24.12 -6.38
CA PRO A 258 10.86 23.74 -7.62
C PRO A 258 10.33 22.37 -8.12
N GLN A 259 10.30 22.26 -9.45
CA GLN A 259 9.93 21.03 -10.16
C GLN A 259 11.21 20.43 -10.75
N TRP A 260 11.58 19.26 -10.30
CA TRP A 260 12.84 18.64 -10.69
C TRP A 260 12.64 17.31 -11.39
N LEU A 261 13.67 16.90 -12.11
CA LEU A 261 13.81 15.60 -12.72
C LEU A 261 14.96 14.85 -12.05
N ASP A 262 14.71 13.63 -11.64
CA ASP A 262 15.71 12.71 -11.13
C ASP A 262 16.38 11.97 -12.29
N ARG A 263 17.44 12.55 -12.86
CA ARG A 263 18.17 11.99 -14.01
C ARG A 263 19.51 11.36 -13.69
N THR A 264 19.93 11.43 -12.45
CA THR A 264 21.29 11.09 -12.09
C THR A 264 21.55 9.59 -12.15
N LYS A 265 22.78 9.20 -12.49
CA LYS A 265 23.25 7.82 -12.39
C LYS A 265 23.09 7.29 -10.96
N ASP A 266 23.16 8.21 -9.98
CA ASP A 266 22.89 7.99 -8.55
C ASP A 266 21.53 8.55 -8.16
N SER A 267 20.47 8.04 -8.77
CA SER A 267 19.10 8.49 -8.58
C SER A 267 18.74 8.71 -7.10
N LEU A 268 18.16 9.88 -6.81
CA LEU A 268 17.68 10.22 -5.47
C LEU A 268 16.53 9.29 -5.06
N ALA A 269 15.65 8.93 -5.99
CA ALA A 269 14.58 7.97 -5.76
C ALA A 269 15.15 6.59 -5.36
N ALA A 270 16.22 6.14 -6.02
CA ALA A 270 16.88 4.88 -5.66
C ALA A 270 17.55 4.95 -4.28
N LYS A 271 18.25 6.05 -3.95
CA LYS A 271 18.85 6.27 -2.63
C LYS A 271 17.81 6.29 -1.50
N LEU A 272 16.64 6.84 -1.79
CA LEU A 272 15.52 6.92 -0.85
C LEU A 272 14.60 5.69 -0.90
N ARG A 273 14.87 4.71 -1.77
CA ARG A 273 14.02 3.53 -1.99
C ARG A 273 12.57 3.88 -2.29
N VAL A 274 12.38 4.87 -3.14
CA VAL A 274 11.04 5.21 -3.65
C VAL A 274 10.66 4.17 -4.70
N THR A 275 9.68 3.34 -4.39
CA THR A 275 9.17 2.26 -5.27
C THR A 275 7.76 2.56 -5.78
N ASP A 276 7.00 3.34 -5.01
CA ASP A 276 5.60 3.66 -5.29
C ASP A 276 5.41 5.17 -5.40
N MET A 277 4.41 5.57 -6.17
CA MET A 277 4.06 6.98 -6.35
C MET A 277 2.56 7.21 -6.13
N PRO A 278 2.21 8.32 -5.48
CA PRO A 278 3.08 9.37 -4.91
C PRO A 278 3.76 8.94 -3.61
N THR A 279 5.03 9.37 -3.41
CA THR A 279 5.75 9.20 -2.15
C THR A 279 6.25 10.55 -1.66
N LEU A 280 6.11 10.81 -0.36
CA LEU A 280 6.66 11.96 0.33
C LEU A 280 7.86 11.55 1.20
N VAL A 281 8.93 12.34 1.13
CA VAL A 281 10.11 12.16 1.97
C VAL A 281 10.46 13.49 2.65
N LEU A 282 10.50 13.51 3.98
CA LEU A 282 10.90 14.68 4.76
C LEU A 282 12.36 14.54 5.19
N LEU A 283 13.20 15.50 4.79
CA LEU A 283 14.62 15.54 5.13
C LEU A 283 14.90 16.65 6.15
N SER A 284 15.76 16.36 7.13
CA SER A 284 16.32 17.40 8.02
C SER A 284 17.37 18.25 7.27
N PRO A 285 17.81 19.39 7.85
CA PRO A 285 18.91 20.19 7.30
C PRO A 285 20.24 19.46 7.20
N GLU A 286 20.42 18.37 7.95
CA GLU A 286 21.60 17.51 7.89
C GLU A 286 21.42 16.35 6.90
N GLY A 287 20.30 16.28 6.20
CA GLY A 287 20.00 15.19 5.25
C GLY A 287 19.50 13.89 5.88
N LYS A 288 19.09 13.90 7.16
CA LYS A 288 18.45 12.72 7.77
C LYS A 288 17.04 12.56 7.28
N ILE A 289 16.62 11.33 7.01
CA ILE A 289 15.27 11.02 6.60
C ILE A 289 14.39 10.97 7.86
N LEU A 290 13.47 11.92 7.99
CA LEU A 290 12.55 12.06 9.13
C LEU A 290 11.22 11.35 8.89
N PHE A 291 10.79 11.30 7.64
CA PHE A 291 9.59 10.61 7.18
C PHE A 291 9.79 10.08 5.76
N HIS A 292 9.19 8.94 5.48
CA HIS A 292 9.08 8.34 4.15
C HIS A 292 7.75 7.60 4.08
N GLY A 293 6.90 7.93 3.13
CA GLY A 293 5.61 7.28 2.99
C GLY A 293 4.65 8.01 2.06
N ARG A 294 3.41 7.55 2.04
CA ARG A 294 2.34 8.14 1.22
C ARG A 294 1.88 9.49 1.75
N PRO A 295 1.33 10.36 0.88
CA PRO A 295 0.81 11.69 1.27
C PRO A 295 -0.28 11.68 2.32
N ASP A 296 -1.14 10.66 2.32
CA ASP A 296 -2.27 10.48 3.23
C ASP A 296 -1.87 9.95 4.63
N SER A 297 -0.59 9.70 4.84
CA SER A 297 -0.10 9.17 6.12
C SER A 297 -0.17 10.23 7.24
N PRO A 298 -0.87 9.97 8.35
CA PRO A 298 -0.94 10.89 9.49
C PRO A 298 0.43 11.12 10.14
N LYS A 299 1.36 10.19 10.00
CA LYS A 299 2.72 10.27 10.54
C LYS A 299 3.53 11.45 9.98
N LEU A 300 3.21 11.95 8.78
CA LEU A 300 3.88 13.12 8.22
C LEU A 300 3.66 14.36 9.10
N MET A 301 2.41 14.65 9.43
CA MET A 301 2.07 15.82 10.25
C MET A 301 2.61 15.69 11.69
N GLU A 302 2.60 14.49 12.25
CA GLU A 302 3.24 14.21 13.55
C GLU A 302 4.75 14.52 13.51
N LYS A 303 5.45 14.12 12.42
CA LYS A 303 6.88 14.39 12.24
C LYS A 303 7.17 15.88 12.06
N ILE A 304 6.34 16.60 11.31
CA ILE A 304 6.46 18.06 11.15
C ILE A 304 6.29 18.77 12.51
N ALA A 305 5.30 18.35 13.30
CA ALA A 305 5.06 18.92 14.62
C ALA A 305 6.21 18.66 15.62
N GLN A 306 6.94 17.54 15.44
CA GLN A 306 8.10 17.17 16.28
C GLN A 306 9.40 17.90 15.89
N LEU A 307 9.44 18.62 14.76
CA LEU A 307 10.62 19.37 14.36
C LEU A 307 10.95 20.45 15.42
N PRO A 308 12.23 20.69 15.69
CA PRO A 308 12.63 21.77 16.60
C PRO A 308 12.02 23.10 16.14
N SER A 309 11.34 23.82 17.04
CA SER A 309 10.84 25.15 16.70
C SER A 309 12.02 26.03 16.25
N SER A 310 11.81 26.81 15.18
CA SER A 310 12.81 27.80 14.77
C SER A 310 12.86 28.90 15.83
N LYS A 311 13.51 28.63 16.97
CA LYS A 311 13.91 29.72 17.83
C LYS A 311 14.95 30.49 17.03
N ALA A 312 14.61 31.72 16.70
CA ALA A 312 15.59 32.69 16.27
C ALA A 312 16.75 32.59 17.26
N ASN A 313 17.95 32.28 16.76
CA ASN A 313 19.15 32.59 17.52
C ASN A 313 19.13 34.11 17.73
N PRO A 314 19.29 34.59 18.96
CA PRO A 314 19.34 36.01 19.26
C PRO A 314 20.50 36.70 18.57
#